data_358b273d368260cf70eeaf4d3bc2c030
#
_entry.id   358b273d368260cf70eeaf4d3bc2c030
#
_cell.length_a   1.000
_cell.length_b   1.000
_cell.length_c   1.000
_cell.angle_alpha   90.00
_cell.angle_beta   90.00
_cell.angle_gamma   90.00
#
_symmetry.space_group_name_H-M   'P 1'
#
loop_
_entity.id
_entity.type
_entity.pdbx_description
1 polymer ?
#
loop_
_entity_poly.entity_id
_entity_poly.type
_entity_poly.pdbx_seq_one_letter_code
_entity_poly.pdbx_strand_id
1 'polypeptide(L)'
;MARASGLGVSALRFYDRAGVLVPDQVDPVTGYRWYAPEQLGEARVLSRLRRAGMPLADVRLVLAGWTAADTDLVRGLLRAHLRRLEEGLSAARAEFSALVDLLDDREYPLMTTPRTAARLSVSGPGLAAALDAVRFAAGTDPELPVLAGVHLDAEGDTLHAVATDRYRMAVARTAAGGHGGGGRVQATVPLPLADAMRALLDGADEVRLVVDDGRVTLEAGDRQTGGRCLEQDFPDYRRLVRLPAGRRAEVDVAAFTEAVRTGPVRLHEDGGTGYELTVLEVTEDGRAVPVPEGADGQDLVAVNRAFLLDALAAAGGDRLVLEFGAPTAPLVLRRPDDEHTFSLLMPVRLTD
;
A
#
# COMPACT_ATOMS: atom_id res chain seq x y z
N MET A 1 -40.85 -14.97 -7.89
CA MET A 1 -39.45 -15.33 -8.00
C MET A 1 -38.61 -14.23 -8.68
N ALA A 2 -38.75 -13.95 -9.97
CA ALA A 2 -37.86 -13.06 -10.74
C ALA A 2 -37.60 -11.69 -10.07
N ARG A 3 -38.65 -10.92 -9.76
CA ARG A 3 -38.50 -9.60 -9.09
C ARG A 3 -37.83 -9.67 -7.72
N ALA A 4 -38.12 -10.74 -6.94
CA ALA A 4 -37.63 -10.86 -5.56
C ALA A 4 -36.19 -11.39 -5.45
N SER A 5 -35.69 -12.11 -6.46
CA SER A 5 -34.33 -12.66 -6.52
C SER A 5 -33.36 -11.82 -7.31
N GLY A 6 -33.85 -10.90 -8.16
CA GLY A 6 -33.01 -10.14 -9.10
C GLY A 6 -32.55 -10.97 -10.31
N LEU A 7 -33.14 -12.14 -10.56
CA LEU A 7 -32.87 -12.97 -11.73
C LEU A 7 -33.99 -12.76 -12.78
N GLY A 8 -33.58 -12.51 -14.02
CA GLY A 8 -34.54 -12.43 -15.13
C GLY A 8 -35.23 -13.77 -15.44
N VAL A 9 -36.38 -13.75 -16.08
CA VAL A 9 -37.13 -14.97 -16.43
C VAL A 9 -36.30 -15.93 -17.31
N SER A 10 -35.52 -15.37 -18.25
CA SER A 10 -34.61 -16.16 -19.11
C SER A 10 -33.51 -16.84 -18.28
N ALA A 11 -32.96 -16.14 -17.29
CA ALA A 11 -31.96 -16.69 -16.37
C ALA A 11 -32.51 -17.83 -15.53
N LEU A 12 -33.73 -17.68 -14.99
CA LEU A 12 -34.43 -18.77 -14.25
C LEU A 12 -34.62 -20.01 -15.10
N ARG A 13 -35.02 -19.85 -16.39
CA ARG A 13 -35.12 -20.97 -17.33
C ARG A 13 -33.80 -21.63 -17.64
N PHE A 14 -32.73 -20.83 -17.71
CA PHE A 14 -31.39 -21.35 -17.93
C PHE A 14 -30.91 -22.18 -16.72
N TYR A 15 -31.06 -21.66 -15.49
CA TYR A 15 -30.66 -22.37 -14.27
C TYR A 15 -31.46 -23.62 -13.98
N ASP A 16 -32.74 -23.66 -14.34
CA ASP A 16 -33.56 -24.87 -14.33
C ASP A 16 -32.98 -25.94 -15.26
N ARG A 17 -32.76 -25.61 -16.55
CA ARG A 17 -32.13 -26.55 -17.51
C ARG A 17 -30.74 -27.00 -17.09
N ALA A 18 -30.00 -26.12 -16.46
CA ALA A 18 -28.66 -26.43 -15.96
C ALA A 18 -28.67 -27.22 -14.65
N GLY A 19 -29.85 -27.52 -14.07
CA GLY A 19 -29.97 -28.23 -12.78
C GLY A 19 -29.37 -27.47 -11.60
N VAL A 20 -29.34 -26.13 -11.63
CA VAL A 20 -28.77 -25.27 -10.59
C VAL A 20 -29.83 -24.71 -9.66
N LEU A 21 -31.00 -24.36 -10.20
CA LEU A 21 -32.16 -23.90 -9.47
C LEU A 21 -33.38 -24.49 -10.17
N VAL A 22 -33.79 -25.68 -9.74
CA VAL A 22 -34.92 -26.44 -10.31
C VAL A 22 -36.18 -25.94 -9.65
N PRO A 23 -37.23 -25.58 -10.42
CA PRO A 23 -38.53 -25.19 -9.85
C PRO A 23 -39.20 -26.34 -9.12
N ASP A 24 -40.00 -26.04 -8.10
CA ASP A 24 -40.80 -27.03 -7.37
C ASP A 24 -41.82 -27.73 -8.30
N GLN A 25 -42.42 -26.96 -9.20
CA GLN A 25 -43.39 -27.50 -10.19
C GLN A 25 -43.20 -26.80 -11.54
N VAL A 26 -43.41 -27.57 -12.62
CA VAL A 26 -43.52 -27.05 -13.98
C VAL A 26 -44.90 -27.48 -14.52
N ASP A 27 -45.70 -26.54 -14.93
CA ASP A 27 -46.96 -26.80 -15.59
C ASP A 27 -46.71 -27.51 -16.93
N PRO A 28 -47.20 -28.73 -17.14
CA PRO A 28 -46.90 -29.50 -18.33
C PRO A 28 -47.55 -28.93 -19.62
N VAL A 29 -48.59 -28.09 -19.48
CA VAL A 29 -49.32 -27.52 -20.60
C VAL A 29 -48.75 -26.16 -21.01
N THR A 30 -48.53 -25.29 -20.02
CA THR A 30 -48.10 -23.89 -20.26
C THR A 30 -46.59 -23.70 -20.15
N GLY A 31 -45.87 -24.66 -19.56
CA GLY A 31 -44.43 -24.55 -19.25
C GLY A 31 -44.13 -23.53 -18.15
N TYR A 32 -45.14 -23.06 -17.43
CA TYR A 32 -44.95 -22.16 -16.29
C TYR A 32 -44.19 -22.85 -15.15
N ARG A 33 -43.25 -22.12 -14.54
CA ARG A 33 -42.39 -22.60 -13.45
C ARG A 33 -42.80 -22.00 -12.14
N TRP A 34 -43.11 -22.84 -11.19
CA TRP A 34 -43.44 -22.47 -9.83
C TRP A 34 -42.28 -22.81 -8.92
N TYR A 35 -41.91 -21.87 -8.07
CA TYR A 35 -40.84 -22.01 -7.11
C TYR A 35 -41.40 -21.89 -5.71
N ALA A 36 -40.97 -22.75 -4.80
CA ALA A 36 -41.34 -22.69 -3.39
C ALA A 36 -40.77 -21.44 -2.73
N PRO A 37 -41.43 -20.90 -1.68
CA PRO A 37 -40.94 -19.71 -0.95
C PRO A 37 -39.50 -19.85 -0.45
N GLU A 38 -39.10 -21.05 -0.01
CA GLU A 38 -37.79 -21.41 0.52
C GLU A 38 -36.71 -21.25 -0.54
N GLN A 39 -37.00 -21.50 -1.80
CA GLN A 39 -36.08 -21.35 -2.92
C GLN A 39 -35.70 -19.86 -3.22
N LEU A 40 -36.42 -18.93 -2.62
CA LEU A 40 -36.10 -17.51 -2.82
C LEU A 40 -34.72 -17.14 -2.22
N GLY A 41 -34.35 -17.75 -1.10
CA GLY A 41 -33.03 -17.60 -0.49
C GLY A 41 -31.92 -18.05 -1.43
N GLU A 42 -32.04 -19.26 -1.97
CA GLU A 42 -31.08 -19.82 -2.95
C GLU A 42 -30.99 -18.98 -4.23
N ALA A 43 -32.13 -18.52 -4.74
CA ALA A 43 -32.17 -17.66 -5.94
C ALA A 43 -31.46 -16.31 -5.72
N ARG A 44 -31.54 -15.72 -4.53
CA ARG A 44 -30.83 -14.50 -4.16
C ARG A 44 -29.32 -14.74 -4.06
N VAL A 45 -28.90 -15.84 -3.43
CA VAL A 45 -27.50 -16.24 -3.36
C VAL A 45 -26.94 -16.45 -4.76
N LEU A 46 -27.62 -17.23 -5.60
CA LEU A 46 -27.27 -17.45 -7.00
C LEU A 46 -27.08 -16.13 -7.77
N SER A 47 -28.02 -15.20 -7.62
CA SER A 47 -27.95 -13.89 -8.27
C SER A 47 -26.69 -13.11 -7.88
N ARG A 48 -26.33 -13.12 -6.59
CA ARG A 48 -25.11 -12.44 -6.08
C ARG A 48 -23.83 -13.09 -6.60
N LEU A 49 -23.75 -14.42 -6.54
CA LEU A 49 -22.58 -15.18 -7.01
C LEU A 49 -22.31 -14.95 -8.51
N ARG A 50 -23.39 -14.90 -9.32
CA ARG A 50 -23.26 -14.64 -10.75
C ARG A 50 -22.83 -13.20 -11.06
N ARG A 51 -23.29 -12.23 -10.28
CA ARG A 51 -22.81 -10.84 -10.40
C ARG A 51 -21.35 -10.70 -10.00
N ALA A 52 -20.86 -11.52 -9.08
CA ALA A 52 -19.45 -11.59 -8.72
C ALA A 52 -18.61 -12.40 -9.73
N GLY A 53 -19.17 -12.84 -10.87
CA GLY A 53 -18.44 -13.56 -11.91
C GLY A 53 -18.12 -15.02 -11.57
N MET A 54 -18.69 -15.58 -10.49
CA MET A 54 -18.39 -16.96 -10.07
C MET A 54 -18.82 -17.97 -11.15
N PRO A 55 -17.95 -18.91 -11.58
CA PRO A 55 -18.28 -19.96 -12.53
C PRO A 55 -19.44 -20.84 -12.06
N LEU A 56 -20.24 -21.34 -13.00
CA LEU A 56 -21.46 -22.10 -12.65
C LEU A 56 -21.17 -23.38 -11.87
N ALA A 57 -20.03 -24.00 -12.12
CA ALA A 57 -19.59 -25.18 -11.36
C ALA A 57 -19.41 -24.88 -9.87
N ASP A 58 -18.74 -23.75 -9.57
CA ASP A 58 -18.51 -23.31 -8.19
C ASP A 58 -19.81 -22.84 -7.52
N VAL A 59 -20.69 -22.19 -8.30
CA VAL A 59 -22.02 -21.78 -7.82
C VAL A 59 -22.82 -23.00 -7.33
N ARG A 60 -22.77 -24.13 -8.04
CA ARG A 60 -23.42 -25.37 -7.61
C ARG A 60 -22.91 -25.85 -6.25
N LEU A 61 -21.60 -25.83 -6.04
CA LEU A 61 -20.98 -26.22 -4.77
C LEU A 61 -21.38 -25.29 -3.63
N VAL A 62 -21.41 -23.98 -3.89
CA VAL A 62 -21.86 -22.99 -2.90
C VAL A 62 -23.32 -23.19 -2.55
N LEU A 63 -24.19 -23.41 -3.52
CA LEU A 63 -25.61 -23.66 -3.25
C LEU A 63 -25.84 -24.99 -2.50
N ALA A 64 -25.13 -26.05 -2.83
CA ALA A 64 -25.17 -27.30 -2.10
C ALA A 64 -24.78 -27.14 -0.63
N GLY A 65 -23.65 -26.42 -0.38
CA GLY A 65 -23.22 -26.08 0.99
C GLY A 65 -24.22 -25.17 1.71
N TRP A 66 -24.81 -24.22 1.00
CA TRP A 66 -25.86 -23.34 1.55
C TRP A 66 -27.08 -24.12 2.02
N THR A 67 -27.60 -25.04 1.19
CA THR A 67 -28.77 -25.88 1.51
C THR A 67 -28.43 -26.86 2.64
N ALA A 68 -27.21 -27.38 2.70
CA ALA A 68 -26.72 -28.26 3.77
C ALA A 68 -26.37 -27.52 5.07
N ALA A 69 -26.49 -26.19 5.12
CA ALA A 69 -26.06 -25.33 6.22
C ALA A 69 -24.54 -25.46 6.57
N ASP A 70 -23.70 -25.92 5.61
CA ASP A 70 -22.25 -26.01 5.75
C ASP A 70 -21.61 -24.66 5.49
N THR A 71 -21.59 -23.82 6.53
CA THR A 71 -21.09 -22.45 6.46
C THR A 71 -19.58 -22.39 6.21
N ASP A 72 -18.81 -23.38 6.62
CA ASP A 72 -17.36 -23.39 6.46
C ASP A 72 -16.97 -23.72 5.02
N LEU A 73 -17.66 -24.69 4.40
CA LEU A 73 -17.52 -24.96 2.97
C LEU A 73 -17.85 -23.73 2.13
N VAL A 74 -19.01 -23.09 2.41
CA VAL A 74 -19.42 -21.87 1.69
C VAL A 74 -18.39 -20.75 1.83
N ARG A 75 -17.93 -20.46 3.04
CA ARG A 75 -16.88 -19.44 3.27
C ARG A 75 -15.58 -19.78 2.55
N GLY A 76 -15.17 -21.05 2.56
CA GLY A 76 -13.98 -21.53 1.85
C GLY A 76 -14.06 -21.27 0.35
N LEU A 77 -15.19 -21.62 -0.28
CA LEU A 77 -15.42 -21.41 -1.72
C LEU A 77 -15.44 -19.92 -2.09
N LEU A 78 -16.08 -19.08 -1.27
CA LEU A 78 -16.12 -17.63 -1.49
C LEU A 78 -14.73 -17.00 -1.40
N ARG A 79 -13.93 -17.37 -0.39
CA ARG A 79 -12.55 -16.90 -0.25
C ARG A 79 -11.66 -17.38 -1.41
N ALA A 80 -11.81 -18.62 -1.85
CA ALA A 80 -11.07 -19.15 -3.00
C ALA A 80 -11.42 -18.40 -4.30
N HIS A 81 -12.67 -18.02 -4.49
CA HIS A 81 -13.08 -17.23 -5.64
C HIS A 81 -12.53 -15.81 -5.58
N LEU A 82 -12.55 -15.16 -4.41
CA LEU A 82 -11.98 -13.83 -4.21
C LEU A 82 -10.48 -13.82 -4.55
N ARG A 83 -9.71 -14.77 -4.02
CA ARG A 83 -8.28 -14.90 -4.36
C ARG A 83 -8.05 -15.04 -5.86
N ARG A 84 -8.84 -15.85 -6.56
CA ARG A 84 -8.73 -15.98 -8.04
C ARG A 84 -8.99 -14.67 -8.77
N LEU A 85 -9.93 -13.84 -8.28
CA LEU A 85 -10.19 -12.52 -8.86
C LEU A 85 -9.02 -11.56 -8.62
N GLU A 86 -8.42 -11.57 -7.43
CA GLU A 86 -7.25 -10.77 -7.06
C GLU A 86 -6.02 -11.19 -7.89
N GLU A 87 -5.76 -12.49 -8.01
CA GLU A 87 -4.70 -13.04 -8.86
C GLU A 87 -4.91 -12.68 -10.34
N GLY A 88 -6.14 -12.82 -10.83
CA GLY A 88 -6.51 -12.45 -12.20
C GLY A 88 -6.36 -10.96 -12.49
N LEU A 89 -6.70 -10.10 -11.51
CA LEU A 89 -6.51 -8.66 -11.61
C LEU A 89 -5.02 -8.30 -11.65
N SER A 90 -4.22 -8.94 -10.80
CA SER A 90 -2.77 -8.74 -10.78
C SER A 90 -2.12 -9.16 -12.11
N ALA A 91 -2.49 -10.34 -12.63
CA ALA A 91 -2.02 -10.81 -13.92
C ALA A 91 -2.42 -9.87 -15.08
N ALA A 92 -3.69 -9.43 -15.09
CA ALA A 92 -4.16 -8.49 -16.11
C ALA A 92 -3.41 -7.14 -16.05
N ARG A 93 -3.12 -6.63 -14.86
CA ARG A 93 -2.32 -5.41 -14.69
C ARG A 93 -0.90 -5.57 -15.24
N ALA A 94 -0.25 -6.72 -14.99
CA ALA A 94 1.07 -7.02 -15.53
C ALA A 94 1.06 -7.06 -17.07
N GLU A 95 0.06 -7.72 -17.68
CA GLU A 95 -0.09 -7.77 -19.14
C GLU A 95 -0.37 -6.40 -19.75
N PHE A 96 -1.23 -5.59 -19.14
CA PHE A 96 -1.49 -4.22 -19.60
C PHE A 96 -0.24 -3.34 -19.48
N SER A 97 0.54 -3.47 -18.42
CA SER A 97 1.82 -2.76 -18.30
C SER A 97 2.77 -3.14 -19.43
N ALA A 98 2.91 -4.43 -19.71
CA ALA A 98 3.74 -4.91 -20.81
C ALA A 98 3.25 -4.42 -22.20
N LEU A 99 1.93 -4.33 -22.40
CA LEU A 99 1.36 -3.79 -23.64
C LEU A 99 1.60 -2.28 -23.77
N VAL A 100 1.51 -1.53 -22.67
CA VAL A 100 1.86 -0.10 -22.66
C VAL A 100 3.33 0.09 -23.01
N ASP A 101 4.22 -0.69 -22.41
CA ASP A 101 5.66 -0.68 -22.73
C ASP A 101 5.90 -0.93 -24.25
N LEU A 102 5.19 -1.90 -24.84
CA LEU A 102 5.28 -2.19 -26.29
C LEU A 102 4.71 -1.07 -27.17
N LEU A 103 3.68 -0.36 -26.71
CA LEU A 103 3.12 0.79 -27.42
C LEU A 103 4.08 2.00 -27.39
N ASP A 104 4.69 2.24 -26.24
CA ASP A 104 5.66 3.30 -26.05
C ASP A 104 6.90 3.08 -26.92
N ASP A 105 7.39 1.83 -27.04
CA ASP A 105 8.48 1.47 -27.95
C ASP A 105 8.13 1.67 -29.43
N ARG A 106 6.84 1.68 -29.79
CA ARG A 106 6.37 1.96 -31.18
C ARG A 106 6.20 3.44 -31.49
N GLU A 107 5.82 4.24 -30.50
CA GLU A 107 5.61 5.70 -30.69
C GLU A 107 6.91 6.49 -30.69
N TYR A 108 7.97 5.97 -30.06
CA TYR A 108 9.29 6.59 -30.03
C TYR A 108 10.37 5.66 -30.61
N PRO A 109 10.42 5.48 -31.95
CA PRO A 109 11.58 4.83 -32.57
C PRO A 109 12.77 5.77 -32.40
N LEU A 110 13.66 5.40 -31.47
CA LEU A 110 15.06 5.82 -31.30
C LEU A 110 15.47 7.12 -32.02
N MET A 111 15.16 8.26 -31.45
CA MET A 111 16.00 9.44 -31.62
C MET A 111 17.12 9.34 -30.57
N THR A 112 18.14 8.61 -30.93
CA THR A 112 19.32 8.33 -30.08
C THR A 112 20.19 9.57 -29.96
N THR A 113 19.98 10.38 -28.96
CA THR A 113 21.09 11.05 -28.29
C THR A 113 21.58 10.06 -27.23
N PRO A 114 22.89 9.72 -27.17
CA PRO A 114 23.39 8.81 -26.17
C PRO A 114 23.34 9.49 -24.80
N ARG A 115 22.20 9.38 -24.09
CA ARG A 115 22.14 9.61 -22.67
C ARG A 115 22.77 8.39 -22.01
N THR A 116 23.90 8.58 -21.36
CA THR A 116 24.60 7.51 -20.68
C THR A 116 23.70 6.99 -19.56
N ALA A 117 23.22 5.76 -19.70
CA ALA A 117 22.47 5.09 -18.65
C ALA A 117 23.26 5.12 -17.34
N ALA A 118 22.65 5.59 -16.28
CA ALA A 118 23.28 5.57 -14.97
C ALA A 118 23.19 4.17 -14.38
N ARG A 119 24.34 3.60 -14.01
CA ARG A 119 24.46 2.28 -13.41
C ARG A 119 25.03 2.40 -12.01
N LEU A 120 24.28 1.92 -11.03
CA LEU A 120 24.63 1.95 -9.62
C LEU A 120 24.78 0.51 -9.12
N SER A 121 25.86 0.21 -8.41
CA SER A 121 25.99 -1.00 -7.62
C SER A 121 25.52 -0.69 -6.20
N VAL A 122 24.59 -1.47 -5.67
CA VAL A 122 23.96 -1.23 -4.37
C VAL A 122 23.93 -2.55 -3.60
N SER A 123 24.15 -2.49 -2.28
CA SER A 123 23.93 -3.63 -1.40
C SER A 123 22.47 -4.07 -1.44
N GLY A 124 22.21 -5.34 -1.76
CA GLY A 124 20.86 -5.91 -1.77
C GLY A 124 20.14 -5.75 -0.43
N PRO A 125 20.74 -6.17 0.70
CA PRO A 125 20.15 -5.94 2.03
C PRO A 125 19.97 -4.46 2.36
N GLY A 126 20.91 -3.59 1.95
CA GLY A 126 20.83 -2.14 2.17
C GLY A 126 19.65 -1.51 1.42
N LEU A 127 19.46 -1.86 0.15
CA LEU A 127 18.33 -1.38 -0.66
C LEU A 127 17.00 -1.94 -0.14
N ALA A 128 16.96 -3.22 0.26
CA ALA A 128 15.79 -3.83 0.86
C ALA A 128 15.34 -3.09 2.13
N ALA A 129 16.28 -2.86 3.05
CA ALA A 129 16.01 -2.12 4.28
C ALA A 129 15.56 -0.67 4.00
N ALA A 130 16.15 -0.01 2.99
CA ALA A 130 15.75 1.34 2.60
C ALA A 130 14.33 1.38 2.03
N LEU A 131 13.95 0.43 1.18
CA LEU A 131 12.59 0.33 0.64
C LEU A 131 11.56 0.02 1.75
N ASP A 132 11.87 -0.92 2.65
CA ASP A 132 11.01 -1.29 3.77
C ASP A 132 10.78 -0.09 4.72
N ALA A 133 11.82 0.73 4.95
CA ALA A 133 11.76 1.89 5.82
C ALA A 133 10.91 3.05 5.27
N VAL A 134 10.72 3.16 3.95
CA VAL A 134 10.04 4.32 3.36
C VAL A 134 8.70 4.01 2.72
N ARG A 135 8.48 2.78 2.27
CA ARG A 135 7.33 2.38 1.47
C ARG A 135 5.97 2.79 2.06
N PHE A 136 5.83 2.72 3.39
CA PHE A 136 4.59 3.04 4.10
C PHE A 136 4.14 4.50 3.95
N ALA A 137 5.08 5.41 3.65
CA ALA A 137 4.82 6.83 3.54
C ALA A 137 4.39 7.28 2.13
N ALA A 138 4.39 6.37 1.15
CA ALA A 138 3.95 6.71 -0.21
C ALA A 138 2.46 7.04 -0.26
N GLY A 139 2.12 8.03 -1.09
CA GLY A 139 0.75 8.50 -1.26
C GLY A 139 -0.13 7.51 -2.04
N THR A 140 -1.43 7.60 -1.79
CA THR A 140 -2.46 6.85 -2.55
C THR A 140 -3.49 7.76 -3.20
N ASP A 141 -3.28 9.09 -3.12
CA ASP A 141 -4.17 10.08 -3.69
C ASP A 141 -4.03 10.10 -5.22
N PRO A 142 -5.09 9.81 -5.99
CA PRO A 142 -5.05 9.80 -7.44
C PRO A 142 -4.84 11.20 -8.06
N GLU A 143 -5.08 12.28 -7.29
CA GLU A 143 -4.81 13.65 -7.75
C GLU A 143 -3.31 14.01 -7.65
N LEU A 144 -2.53 13.21 -6.91
CA LEU A 144 -1.09 13.41 -6.72
C LEU A 144 -0.30 12.15 -7.09
N PRO A 145 -0.36 11.70 -8.34
CA PRO A 145 0.24 10.45 -8.76
C PRO A 145 1.76 10.39 -8.54
N VAL A 146 2.46 11.52 -8.55
CA VAL A 146 3.90 11.61 -8.28
C VAL A 146 4.28 11.10 -6.88
N LEU A 147 3.35 11.15 -5.91
CA LEU A 147 3.57 10.66 -4.55
C LEU A 147 3.25 9.17 -4.40
N ALA A 148 2.69 8.51 -5.42
CA ALA A 148 2.33 7.10 -5.40
C ALA A 148 3.53 6.18 -5.71
N GLY A 149 4.71 6.53 -5.18
CA GLY A 149 5.95 5.81 -5.44
C GLY A 149 7.04 6.09 -4.42
N VAL A 150 8.17 5.43 -4.63
CA VAL A 150 9.42 5.66 -3.90
C VAL A 150 10.38 6.43 -4.79
N HIS A 151 10.83 7.59 -4.32
CA HIS A 151 11.81 8.40 -4.99
C HIS A 151 13.22 7.92 -4.63
N LEU A 152 13.99 7.52 -5.63
CA LEU A 152 15.38 7.12 -5.53
C LEU A 152 16.26 8.31 -5.98
N ASP A 153 17.16 8.76 -5.13
CA ASP A 153 18.03 9.93 -5.35
C ASP A 153 19.47 9.55 -5.03
N ALA A 154 20.24 9.27 -6.07
CA ALA A 154 21.65 8.89 -5.96
C ALA A 154 22.57 10.09 -6.23
N GLU A 155 23.49 10.33 -5.32
CA GLU A 155 24.53 11.36 -5.43
C GLU A 155 25.82 10.89 -4.75
N GLY A 156 26.92 10.93 -5.48
CA GLY A 156 28.20 10.41 -5.01
C GLY A 156 28.12 8.89 -4.79
N ASP A 157 28.46 8.46 -3.59
CA ASP A 157 28.45 7.06 -3.14
C ASP A 157 27.21 6.69 -2.31
N THR A 158 26.15 7.48 -2.43
CA THR A 158 24.95 7.35 -1.59
C THR A 158 23.69 7.31 -2.43
N LEU A 159 22.78 6.41 -2.08
CA LEU A 159 21.41 6.33 -2.59
C LEU A 159 20.43 6.63 -1.46
N HIS A 160 19.59 7.62 -1.65
CA HIS A 160 18.46 7.91 -0.78
C HIS A 160 17.19 7.31 -1.38
N ALA A 161 16.40 6.64 -0.55
CA ALA A 161 15.02 6.28 -0.84
C ALA A 161 14.10 7.20 -0.04
N VAL A 162 13.09 7.78 -0.68
CA VAL A 162 12.18 8.76 -0.07
C VAL A 162 10.76 8.47 -0.51
N ALA A 163 9.81 8.50 0.42
CA ALA A 163 8.39 8.48 0.11
C ALA A 163 7.64 9.50 0.98
N THR A 164 6.56 10.06 0.45
CA THR A 164 5.70 11.03 1.16
C THR A 164 4.28 11.04 0.60
N ASP A 165 3.31 11.37 1.46
CA ASP A 165 1.91 11.62 1.10
C ASP A 165 1.45 13.05 1.46
N ARG A 166 2.38 13.98 1.73
CA ARG A 166 2.23 15.34 2.25
C ARG A 166 2.07 15.43 3.78
N TYR A 167 1.49 14.44 4.41
CA TYR A 167 1.23 14.42 5.86
C TYR A 167 2.32 13.67 6.63
N ARG A 168 3.02 12.80 5.94
CA ARG A 168 4.17 12.04 6.44
C ARG A 168 5.22 11.91 5.35
N MET A 169 6.47 11.72 5.77
CA MET A 169 7.60 11.46 4.91
C MET A 169 8.52 10.45 5.58
N ALA A 170 9.10 9.57 4.80
CA ALA A 170 10.16 8.70 5.26
C ALA A 170 11.36 8.81 4.33
N VAL A 171 12.55 8.82 4.92
CA VAL A 171 13.84 8.91 4.24
C VAL A 171 14.72 7.80 4.76
N ALA A 172 15.35 7.06 3.87
CA ALA A 172 16.35 6.06 4.21
C ALA A 172 17.57 6.20 3.28
N ARG A 173 18.74 5.80 3.76
CA ARG A 173 20.00 5.89 3.01
C ARG A 173 20.68 4.53 2.93
N THR A 174 21.23 4.23 1.77
CA THR A 174 22.16 3.10 1.58
C THR A 174 23.37 3.51 0.75
N ALA A 175 24.46 2.77 0.88
CA ALA A 175 25.63 2.98 0.05
C ALA A 175 25.34 2.54 -1.40
N ALA A 176 25.87 3.31 -2.36
CA ALA A 176 25.80 3.01 -3.78
C ALA A 176 27.16 3.29 -4.43
N GLY A 177 27.63 2.39 -5.27
CA GLY A 177 28.87 2.52 -6.03
C GLY A 177 28.62 2.55 -7.54
N GLY A 178 29.69 2.72 -8.33
CA GLY A 178 29.62 2.52 -9.79
C GLY A 178 29.10 3.69 -10.62
N HIS A 179 28.96 4.85 -10.06
CA HIS A 179 28.50 6.08 -10.73
C HIS A 179 29.52 6.61 -11.73
N GLY A 180 29.52 6.07 -12.93
CA GLY A 180 30.52 6.40 -13.98
C GLY A 180 30.48 7.83 -14.52
N GLY A 181 29.75 8.79 -13.90
CA GLY A 181 29.55 10.12 -14.47
C GLY A 181 29.45 11.30 -13.51
N GLY A 182 29.59 11.12 -12.20
CA GLY A 182 29.64 12.23 -11.23
C GLY A 182 28.38 13.10 -11.08
N GLY A 183 27.30 12.81 -11.79
CA GLY A 183 26.04 13.55 -11.73
C GLY A 183 25.02 12.91 -10.79
N ARG A 184 24.08 13.72 -10.29
CA ARG A 184 22.93 13.25 -9.51
C ARG A 184 21.97 12.47 -10.40
N VAL A 185 21.49 11.31 -9.92
CA VAL A 185 20.54 10.45 -10.62
C VAL A 185 19.28 10.34 -9.79
N GLN A 186 18.14 10.63 -10.40
CA GLN A 186 16.84 10.59 -9.74
C GLN A 186 15.85 9.76 -10.53
N ALA A 187 15.06 8.98 -9.82
CA ALA A 187 13.98 8.19 -10.41
C ALA A 187 12.86 8.01 -9.36
N THR A 188 11.60 8.26 -9.73
CA THR A 188 10.46 7.96 -8.86
C THR A 188 9.82 6.67 -9.32
N VAL A 189 9.99 5.63 -8.53
CA VAL A 189 9.55 4.26 -8.84
C VAL A 189 8.12 4.07 -8.34
N PRO A 190 7.14 3.72 -9.22
CA PRO A 190 5.78 3.43 -8.77
C PRO A 190 5.74 2.33 -7.70
N LEU A 191 4.83 2.41 -6.72
CA LEU A 191 4.73 1.43 -5.62
C LEU A 191 4.70 -0.03 -6.08
N PRO A 192 3.91 -0.43 -7.11
CA PRO A 192 3.91 -1.83 -7.55
C PRO A 192 5.28 -2.31 -8.05
N LEU A 193 6.05 -1.42 -8.69
CA LEU A 193 7.40 -1.74 -9.15
C LEU A 193 8.40 -1.75 -7.98
N ALA A 194 8.26 -0.84 -7.03
CA ALA A 194 9.07 -0.84 -5.80
C ALA A 194 8.86 -2.14 -4.99
N ASP A 195 7.62 -2.65 -4.94
CA ASP A 195 7.28 -3.93 -4.31
C ASP A 195 7.91 -5.11 -5.06
N ALA A 196 7.89 -5.09 -6.40
CA ALA A 196 8.54 -6.11 -7.21
C ALA A 196 10.08 -6.07 -7.06
N MET A 197 10.65 -4.87 -6.97
CA MET A 197 12.08 -4.70 -6.68
C MET A 197 12.42 -5.24 -5.29
N ARG A 198 11.62 -4.90 -4.26
CA ARG A 198 11.82 -5.42 -2.90
C ARG A 198 11.81 -6.94 -2.85
N ALA A 199 10.86 -7.57 -3.52
CA ALA A 199 10.79 -9.04 -3.59
C ALA A 199 11.99 -9.67 -4.32
N LEU A 200 12.58 -8.97 -5.30
CA LEU A 200 13.75 -9.44 -6.01
C LEU A 200 15.02 -9.44 -5.15
N LEU A 201 15.07 -8.58 -4.12
CA LEU A 201 16.23 -8.41 -3.25
C LEU A 201 16.43 -9.55 -2.25
N ASP A 202 15.43 -10.40 -2.04
CA ASP A 202 15.55 -11.53 -1.12
C ASP A 202 16.65 -12.49 -1.57
N GLY A 203 17.69 -12.63 -0.73
CA GLY A 203 18.85 -13.47 -0.98
C GLY A 203 19.89 -12.90 -1.99
N ALA A 204 19.79 -11.63 -2.35
CA ALA A 204 20.74 -10.95 -3.20
C ALA A 204 21.71 -10.10 -2.35
N ASP A 205 23.02 -10.35 -2.44
CA ASP A 205 24.03 -9.59 -1.69
C ASP A 205 24.34 -8.26 -2.36
N GLU A 206 24.54 -8.27 -3.67
CA GLU A 206 24.83 -7.09 -4.49
C GLU A 206 23.90 -7.04 -5.70
N VAL A 207 23.38 -5.86 -5.99
CA VAL A 207 22.45 -5.64 -7.09
C VAL A 207 22.87 -4.44 -7.92
N ARG A 208 22.43 -4.42 -9.18
CA ARG A 208 22.66 -3.29 -10.08
C ARG A 208 21.34 -2.57 -10.35
N LEU A 209 21.35 -1.28 -10.04
CA LEU A 209 20.24 -0.38 -10.37
C LEU A 209 20.63 0.42 -11.62
N VAL A 210 19.84 0.32 -12.67
CA VAL A 210 20.03 1.03 -13.94
C VAL A 210 18.89 2.02 -14.10
N VAL A 211 19.24 3.29 -14.34
CA VAL A 211 18.26 4.34 -14.67
C VAL A 211 18.60 4.88 -16.04
N ASP A 212 17.67 4.74 -16.96
CA ASP A 212 17.82 5.13 -18.36
C ASP A 212 16.48 5.61 -18.91
N ASP A 213 16.46 6.81 -19.46
CA ASP A 213 15.34 7.45 -20.18
C ASP A 213 13.95 7.26 -19.54
N GLY A 214 13.84 7.56 -18.24
CA GLY A 214 12.58 7.44 -17.50
C GLY A 214 12.21 5.99 -17.14
N ARG A 215 13.11 5.05 -17.33
CA ARG A 215 12.98 3.65 -16.89
C ARG A 215 13.97 3.35 -15.78
N VAL A 216 13.57 2.47 -14.90
CA VAL A 216 14.44 1.92 -13.87
C VAL A 216 14.42 0.40 -13.96
N THR A 217 15.60 -0.22 -13.86
CA THR A 217 15.75 -1.68 -13.84
C THR A 217 16.64 -2.07 -12.67
N LEU A 218 16.21 -3.07 -11.91
CA LEU A 218 17.00 -3.71 -10.87
C LEU A 218 17.40 -5.10 -11.33
N GLU A 219 18.71 -5.36 -11.34
CA GLU A 219 19.31 -6.64 -11.70
C GLU A 219 19.91 -7.30 -10.45
N ALA A 220 19.58 -8.55 -10.19
CA ALA A 220 20.09 -9.36 -9.08
C ALA A 220 20.49 -10.75 -9.62
N GLY A 221 21.77 -10.92 -9.94
CA GLY A 221 22.28 -12.13 -10.60
C GLY A 221 21.67 -12.31 -12.00
N ASP A 222 20.94 -13.41 -12.18
CA ASP A 222 20.23 -13.77 -13.41
C ASP A 222 18.75 -13.28 -13.43
N ARG A 223 18.30 -12.66 -12.36
CA ARG A 223 16.94 -12.12 -12.23
C ARG A 223 16.95 -10.61 -12.42
N GLN A 224 15.88 -10.09 -13.01
CA GLN A 224 15.69 -8.64 -13.14
C GLN A 224 14.23 -8.26 -13.05
N THR A 225 13.97 -7.03 -12.63
CA THR A 225 12.67 -6.38 -12.71
C THR A 225 12.87 -4.91 -13.08
N GLY A 226 11.94 -4.33 -13.80
CA GLY A 226 12.05 -2.93 -14.23
C GLY A 226 10.74 -2.42 -14.82
N GLY A 227 10.66 -1.10 -14.98
CA GLY A 227 9.49 -0.42 -15.51
C GLY A 227 9.74 1.08 -15.66
N ARG A 228 8.71 1.81 -16.07
CA ARG A 228 8.76 3.27 -16.19
C ARG A 228 8.68 3.94 -14.83
N CYS A 229 9.46 5.00 -14.69
CA CYS A 229 9.36 5.93 -13.56
C CYS A 229 8.11 6.81 -13.70
N LEU A 230 7.66 7.39 -12.60
CA LEU A 230 6.67 8.47 -12.63
C LEU A 230 7.32 9.71 -13.27
N GLU A 231 6.66 10.31 -14.25
CA GLU A 231 7.24 11.38 -15.09
C GLU A 231 7.31 12.74 -14.41
N GLN A 232 6.52 12.93 -13.35
CA GLN A 232 6.44 14.22 -12.65
C GLN A 232 7.59 14.39 -11.67
N ASP A 233 8.01 15.64 -11.47
CA ASP A 233 9.06 15.98 -10.53
C ASP A 233 8.63 15.71 -9.07
N PHE A 234 9.42 14.91 -8.36
CA PHE A 234 9.22 14.68 -6.93
C PHE A 234 9.54 15.94 -6.12
N PRO A 235 8.78 16.26 -5.06
CA PRO A 235 9.04 17.41 -4.22
C PRO A 235 10.48 17.47 -3.70
N ASP A 236 11.05 18.68 -3.57
CA ASP A 236 12.39 18.89 -3.01
C ASP A 236 12.41 18.56 -1.51
N TYR A 237 12.49 17.27 -1.21
CA TYR A 237 12.49 16.73 0.16
C TYR A 237 13.68 17.23 0.99
N ARG A 238 14.81 17.56 0.37
CA ARG A 238 16.03 18.01 1.04
C ARG A 238 15.83 19.32 1.81
N ARG A 239 14.88 20.16 1.39
CA ARG A 239 14.48 21.36 2.13
C ARG A 239 13.63 21.03 3.34
N LEU A 240 12.80 19.99 3.23
CA LEU A 240 11.86 19.59 4.27
C LEU A 240 12.53 18.85 5.44
N VAL A 241 13.68 18.23 5.20
CA VAL A 241 14.43 17.47 6.22
C VAL A 241 15.41 18.32 7.05
N ARG A 242 15.55 19.62 6.74
CA ARG A 242 16.37 20.55 7.53
C ARG A 242 15.56 21.10 8.71
N LEU A 243 15.44 20.28 9.74
CA LEU A 243 14.67 20.64 10.93
C LEU A 243 15.57 21.24 12.02
N PRO A 244 15.11 22.27 12.77
CA PRO A 244 15.82 22.74 13.95
C PRO A 244 15.82 21.64 15.02
N ALA A 245 16.85 21.63 15.86
CA ALA A 245 16.94 20.72 16.99
C ALA A 245 15.74 20.89 17.92
N GLY A 246 15.12 19.78 18.32
CA GLY A 246 13.99 19.75 19.24
C GLY A 246 14.30 18.96 20.51
N ARG A 247 13.31 18.85 21.39
CA ARG A 247 13.40 17.93 22.54
C ARG A 247 13.42 16.50 22.05
N ARG A 248 14.22 15.66 22.71
CA ARG A 248 14.40 14.26 22.35
C ARG A 248 13.87 13.34 23.45
N ALA A 249 13.16 12.31 23.05
CA ALA A 249 12.73 11.24 23.94
C ALA A 249 13.09 9.89 23.30
N GLU A 250 13.81 9.07 24.05
CA GLU A 250 14.12 7.71 23.63
C GLU A 250 12.99 6.77 24.05
N VAL A 251 12.54 5.90 23.14
CA VAL A 251 11.46 4.96 23.38
C VAL A 251 11.85 3.53 23.00
N ASP A 252 11.36 2.56 23.77
CA ASP A 252 11.29 1.17 23.36
C ASP A 252 10.14 1.01 22.38
N VAL A 253 10.41 0.48 21.18
CA VAL A 253 9.43 0.43 20.07
C VAL A 253 8.21 -0.41 20.45
N ALA A 254 8.42 -1.58 21.07
CA ALA A 254 7.33 -2.49 21.40
C ALA A 254 6.42 -1.90 22.49
N ALA A 255 7.00 -1.39 23.57
CA ALA A 255 6.27 -0.78 24.67
C ALA A 255 5.56 0.50 24.23
N PHE A 256 6.19 1.35 23.40
CA PHE A 256 5.59 2.56 22.91
C PHE A 256 4.48 2.30 21.90
N THR A 257 4.64 1.31 21.00
CA THR A 257 3.59 0.87 20.08
C THR A 257 2.35 0.40 20.85
N GLU A 258 2.54 -0.37 21.93
CA GLU A 258 1.42 -0.81 22.75
C GLU A 258 0.76 0.34 23.51
N ALA A 259 1.55 1.28 24.03
CA ALA A 259 1.02 2.50 24.65
C ALA A 259 0.22 3.36 23.67
N VAL A 260 0.68 3.48 22.42
CA VAL A 260 -0.08 4.18 21.35
C VAL A 260 -1.36 3.41 21.00
N ARG A 261 -1.34 2.09 20.90
CA ARG A 261 -2.51 1.28 20.56
C ARG A 261 -3.60 1.29 21.61
N THR A 262 -3.22 1.23 22.88
CA THR A 262 -4.15 1.15 24.01
C THR A 262 -4.44 2.50 24.67
N GLY A 263 -3.62 3.50 24.35
CA GLY A 263 -3.69 4.84 24.93
C GLY A 263 -4.89 5.68 24.43
N PRO A 264 -5.04 6.88 25.01
CA PRO A 264 -6.13 7.78 24.68
C PRO A 264 -6.13 8.17 23.20
N VAL A 265 -7.32 8.42 22.68
CA VAL A 265 -7.59 8.80 21.29
C VAL A 265 -8.40 10.08 21.28
N ARG A 266 -8.05 11.01 20.40
CA ARG A 266 -8.88 12.16 20.03
C ARG A 266 -9.40 11.96 18.61
N LEU A 267 -10.71 12.05 18.42
CA LEU A 267 -11.29 12.05 17.09
C LEU A 267 -11.09 13.42 16.44
N HIS A 268 -10.65 13.43 15.21
CA HIS A 268 -10.48 14.62 14.39
C HIS A 268 -11.16 14.43 13.04
N GLU A 269 -11.77 15.49 12.53
CA GLU A 269 -12.45 15.47 11.23
C GLU A 269 -11.82 16.55 10.34
N ASP A 270 -11.35 16.16 9.17
CA ASP A 270 -10.83 17.06 8.15
C ASP A 270 -11.45 16.73 6.80
N GLY A 271 -12.07 17.72 6.15
CA GLY A 271 -12.69 17.54 4.83
C GLY A 271 -13.78 16.47 4.77
N GLY A 272 -14.45 16.14 5.89
CA GLY A 272 -15.50 15.12 5.98
C GLY A 272 -14.95 13.69 6.19
N THR A 273 -13.63 13.54 6.40
CA THR A 273 -13.01 12.27 6.76
C THR A 273 -12.57 12.30 8.22
N GLY A 274 -13.15 11.42 9.04
CA GLY A 274 -12.77 11.25 10.43
C GLY A 274 -11.56 10.34 10.59
N TYR A 275 -10.60 10.73 11.44
CA TYR A 275 -9.46 9.90 11.82
C TYR A 275 -9.04 10.11 13.27
N GLU A 276 -8.29 9.16 13.80
CA GLU A 276 -7.84 9.16 15.18
C GLU A 276 -6.50 9.89 15.33
N LEU A 277 -6.40 10.75 16.35
CA LEU A 277 -5.16 11.36 16.76
C LEU A 277 -4.63 10.70 18.03
N THR A 278 -3.32 10.61 18.14
CA THR A 278 -2.59 10.41 19.39
C THR A 278 -1.93 11.72 19.75
N VAL A 279 -2.23 12.22 20.96
CA VAL A 279 -1.57 13.39 21.54
C VAL A 279 -0.40 12.89 22.38
N LEU A 280 0.79 13.37 22.08
CA LEU A 280 2.02 13.01 22.76
C LEU A 280 2.53 14.15 23.61
N GLU A 281 3.04 13.82 24.78
CA GLU A 281 3.76 14.71 25.68
C GLU A 281 5.17 14.18 25.95
N VAL A 282 6.14 15.08 26.07
CA VAL A 282 7.46 14.74 26.61
C VAL A 282 7.50 15.15 28.05
N THR A 283 7.51 14.16 28.93
CA THR A 283 7.56 14.34 30.39
C THR A 283 8.88 14.98 30.83
N GLU A 284 8.95 15.46 32.08
CA GLU A 284 10.16 16.09 32.66
C GLU A 284 11.36 15.13 32.68
N ASP A 285 11.13 13.82 32.83
CA ASP A 285 12.15 12.77 32.79
C ASP A 285 12.53 12.34 31.37
N GLY A 286 12.04 13.06 30.34
CA GLY A 286 12.42 12.86 28.93
C GLY A 286 11.75 11.68 28.26
N ARG A 287 10.60 11.19 28.76
CA ARG A 287 9.82 10.13 28.12
C ARG A 287 8.71 10.71 27.24
N ALA A 288 8.46 10.07 26.11
CA ALA A 288 7.29 10.35 25.30
C ALA A 288 6.12 9.46 25.73
N VAL A 289 4.99 10.04 26.05
CA VAL A 289 3.79 9.30 26.49
C VAL A 289 2.54 9.81 25.78
N PRO A 290 1.60 8.92 25.40
CA PRO A 290 0.27 9.34 24.97
C PRO A 290 -0.52 9.93 26.14
N VAL A 291 -1.14 11.10 25.92
CA VAL A 291 -1.91 11.79 26.96
C VAL A 291 -3.37 11.98 26.53
N PRO A 292 -4.34 12.04 27.48
CA PRO A 292 -5.74 12.25 27.16
C PRO A 292 -6.02 13.66 26.64
N GLU A 293 -7.20 13.84 26.05
CA GLU A 293 -7.71 15.15 25.66
C GLU A 293 -7.85 16.06 26.89
N GLY A 294 -7.41 17.32 26.76
CA GLY A 294 -7.44 18.30 27.85
C GLY A 294 -6.25 18.21 28.80
N ALA A 295 -5.20 17.48 28.47
CA ALA A 295 -3.93 17.60 29.20
C ALA A 295 -3.38 19.01 29.03
N ASP A 296 -3.16 19.71 30.16
CA ASP A 296 -2.55 21.04 30.20
C ASP A 296 -1.02 20.94 30.05
N GLY A 297 -0.53 20.83 28.81
CA GLY A 297 0.91 20.77 28.51
C GLY A 297 1.30 21.83 27.48
N GLN A 298 2.43 22.49 27.67
CA GLN A 298 2.92 23.53 26.73
C GLN A 298 3.55 22.92 25.46
N ASP A 299 3.87 21.60 25.45
CA ASP A 299 4.62 20.92 24.41
C ASP A 299 3.88 19.67 23.86
N LEU A 300 2.57 19.79 23.71
CA LEU A 300 1.75 18.71 23.17
C LEU A 300 1.88 18.65 21.65
N VAL A 301 2.11 17.42 21.11
CA VAL A 301 2.14 17.15 19.68
C VAL A 301 1.06 16.12 19.35
N ALA A 302 0.08 16.52 18.56
CA ALA A 302 -0.95 15.61 18.05
C ALA A 302 -0.59 15.13 16.65
N VAL A 303 -0.59 13.83 16.44
CA VAL A 303 -0.32 13.22 15.15
C VAL A 303 -1.39 12.19 14.79
N ASN A 304 -1.58 11.94 13.50
CA ASN A 304 -2.44 10.86 13.05
C ASN A 304 -1.93 9.52 13.60
N ARG A 305 -2.80 8.83 14.36
CA ARG A 305 -2.46 7.57 15.06
C ARG A 305 -2.04 6.47 14.11
N ALA A 306 -2.74 6.32 12.98
CA ALA A 306 -2.41 5.30 11.98
C ALA A 306 -1.02 5.57 11.39
N PHE A 307 -0.71 6.82 11.07
CA PHE A 307 0.61 7.20 10.55
C PHE A 307 1.73 6.98 11.55
N LEU A 308 1.48 7.23 12.83
CA LEU A 308 2.45 6.94 13.89
C LEU A 308 2.71 5.44 14.02
N LEU A 309 1.65 4.62 13.99
CA LEU A 309 1.79 3.16 14.06
C LEU A 309 2.50 2.58 12.84
N ASP A 310 2.23 3.10 11.64
CA ASP A 310 2.93 2.71 10.41
C ASP A 310 4.42 3.05 10.49
N ALA A 311 4.76 4.26 10.96
CA ALA A 311 6.14 4.68 11.12
C ALA A 311 6.91 3.84 12.18
N LEU A 312 6.25 3.50 13.30
CA LEU A 312 6.81 2.60 14.30
C LEU A 312 7.06 1.19 13.75
N ALA A 313 6.12 0.67 12.95
CA ALA A 313 6.25 -0.65 12.33
C ALA A 313 7.40 -0.71 11.29
N ALA A 314 7.61 0.40 10.54
CA ALA A 314 8.64 0.48 9.51
C ALA A 314 10.04 0.82 10.03
N ALA A 315 10.14 1.34 11.25
CA ALA A 315 11.40 1.87 11.79
C ALA A 315 12.51 0.82 11.93
N GLY A 316 12.15 -0.44 12.14
CA GLY A 316 13.10 -1.53 12.39
C GLY A 316 13.94 -1.29 13.67
N GLY A 317 14.23 -2.33 14.43
CA GLY A 317 14.98 -2.25 15.68
C GLY A 317 14.10 -2.03 16.91
N ASP A 318 14.74 -2.09 18.08
CA ASP A 318 14.03 -2.13 19.39
C ASP A 318 13.87 -0.72 20.01
N ARG A 319 14.64 0.26 19.54
CA ARG A 319 14.71 1.62 20.09
C ARG A 319 14.59 2.69 19.02
N LEU A 320 13.90 3.77 19.35
CA LEU A 320 13.77 4.98 18.54
C LEU A 320 14.00 6.23 19.38
N VAL A 321 14.44 7.28 18.72
CA VAL A 321 14.46 8.63 19.25
C VAL A 321 13.34 9.42 18.58
N LEU A 322 12.42 9.93 19.37
CA LEU A 322 11.41 10.90 18.97
C LEU A 322 11.96 12.31 19.18
N GLU A 323 11.92 13.14 18.13
CA GLU A 323 12.36 14.54 18.20
C GLU A 323 11.13 15.44 18.06
N PHE A 324 10.89 16.28 19.07
CA PHE A 324 9.77 17.18 19.15
C PHE A 324 10.27 18.62 18.92
N GLY A 325 9.94 19.19 17.79
CA GLY A 325 10.28 20.56 17.43
C GLY A 325 9.28 21.58 17.98
N ALA A 326 9.21 22.75 17.33
CA ALA A 326 8.16 23.75 17.60
C ALA A 326 6.75 23.15 17.36
N PRO A 327 5.66 23.74 17.90
CA PRO A 327 4.31 23.17 17.82
C PRO A 327 3.78 22.88 16.41
N THR A 328 4.38 23.49 15.38
CA THR A 328 4.05 23.25 13.96
C THR A 328 5.13 22.46 13.21
N ALA A 329 6.22 22.08 13.88
CA ALA A 329 7.28 21.29 13.28
C ALA A 329 6.89 19.82 13.26
N PRO A 330 7.33 19.05 12.24
CA PRO A 330 7.07 17.61 12.20
C PRO A 330 7.64 16.90 13.42
N LEU A 331 6.93 15.86 13.89
CA LEU A 331 7.48 14.86 14.78
C LEU A 331 8.45 13.99 13.98
N VAL A 332 9.69 13.86 14.44
CA VAL A 332 10.70 13.00 13.83
C VAL A 332 10.83 11.70 14.60
N LEU A 333 10.84 10.58 13.89
CA LEU A 333 11.17 9.27 14.43
C LEU A 333 12.47 8.82 13.78
N ARG A 334 13.51 8.57 14.57
CA ARG A 334 14.86 8.25 14.09
C ARG A 334 15.46 7.12 14.89
N ARG A 335 16.23 6.27 14.24
CA ARG A 335 17.03 5.25 14.94
C ARG A 335 18.22 5.88 15.65
N PRO A 336 18.58 5.41 16.85
CA PRO A 336 19.75 5.95 17.55
C PRO A 336 21.07 5.66 16.84
N ASP A 337 21.14 4.55 16.10
CA ASP A 337 22.32 4.04 15.39
C ASP A 337 22.37 4.46 13.90
N ASP A 338 21.33 5.12 13.39
CA ASP A 338 21.24 5.58 11.99
C ASP A 338 20.53 6.93 11.89
N GLU A 339 21.32 8.02 11.86
CA GLU A 339 20.79 9.38 11.73
C GLU A 339 20.19 9.69 10.36
N HIS A 340 20.44 8.85 9.37
CA HIS A 340 20.05 9.09 7.98
C HIS A 340 18.77 8.37 7.58
N THR A 341 18.28 7.44 8.41
CA THR A 341 16.99 6.79 8.24
C THR A 341 16.02 7.32 9.29
N PHE A 342 14.98 7.99 8.83
CA PHE A 342 14.00 8.64 9.72
C PHE A 342 12.66 8.85 9.05
N SER A 343 11.64 9.04 9.87
CA SER A 343 10.29 9.39 9.44
C SER A 343 9.86 10.73 10.04
N LEU A 344 9.10 11.49 9.28
CA LEU A 344 8.48 12.77 9.66
C LEU A 344 6.97 12.63 9.65
N LEU A 345 6.29 13.04 10.69
CA LEU A 345 4.83 13.10 10.79
C LEU A 345 4.41 14.54 11.01
N MET A 346 3.56 15.08 10.14
CA MET A 346 3.02 16.42 10.30
C MET A 346 2.08 16.47 11.50
N PRO A 347 2.26 17.43 12.42
CA PRO A 347 1.35 17.60 13.55
C PRO A 347 0.01 18.15 13.08
N VAL A 348 -1.05 17.73 13.75
CA VAL A 348 -2.39 18.27 13.58
C VAL A 348 -2.61 19.35 14.63
N ARG A 349 -3.08 20.53 14.22
CA ARG A 349 -3.41 21.58 15.17
C ARG A 349 -4.62 21.18 15.99
N LEU A 350 -4.45 21.18 17.30
CA LEU A 350 -5.56 21.04 18.23
C LEU A 350 -6.27 22.40 18.27
N THR A 351 -7.36 22.54 17.54
CA THR A 351 -8.31 23.67 17.73
C THR A 351 -9.19 23.35 18.92
N ASP A 352 -9.29 24.30 19.85
CA ASP A 352 -10.21 24.27 20.98
C ASP A 352 -11.67 24.20 20.53
#